data_1e03736dda793bb8aca65e044176f88c
#
_entry.id   1e03736dda793bb8aca65e044176f88c
#
_cell.length_a   1.000
_cell.length_b   1.000
_cell.length_c   1.000
_cell.angle_alpha   90.00
_cell.angle_beta   90.00
_cell.angle_gamma   90.00
#
_symmetry.space_group_name_H-M   'P 1'
#
loop_
_entity.id
_entity.type
_entity.pdbx_description
1 polymer ?
#
loop_
_entity_poly.entity_id
_entity_poly.type
_entity_poly.pdbx_seq_one_letter_code
_entity_poly.pdbx_strand_id
1 'polypeptide(L)'
;MLHKKGNISKRSVFIFSVIFLIIIFATVMLSYISTAGRLNTELTDTNITMLKHIMRTADMQLQEIDREMIGLINDPDMCVFMYESYESNSLYYVYIQRLLGKIHDIQFTNSNIYSVYLYSAGQKKILTDKAGYDMNDFYDTEWMEKYASSKKYYTWLDTRRVTEINNGQTDQKYLISLVRAY
;
A
#
# COMPACT_ATOMS: atom_id res chain seq x y z
N MET A 1 -67.32 26.28 -55.70
CA MET A 1 -66.27 25.33 -55.28
C MET A 1 -66.42 25.15 -53.80
N LEU A 2 -67.00 24.02 -53.38
CA LEU A 2 -67.24 23.70 -51.95
C LEU A 2 -66.03 22.94 -51.39
N HIS A 3 -65.33 23.59 -50.47
CA HIS A 3 -64.27 22.95 -49.67
C HIS A 3 -64.89 21.87 -48.80
N LYS A 4 -64.67 20.60 -49.14
CA LYS A 4 -65.01 19.43 -48.33
C LYS A 4 -64.06 19.41 -47.11
N LYS A 5 -64.51 19.98 -45.98
CA LYS A 5 -63.84 19.87 -44.69
C LYS A 5 -63.82 18.37 -44.29
N GLY A 6 -62.68 17.70 -44.45
CA GLY A 6 -62.55 16.31 -44.04
C GLY A 6 -62.69 16.22 -42.52
N ASN A 7 -63.79 15.66 -42.05
CA ASN A 7 -64.01 15.35 -40.66
C ASN A 7 -63.03 14.19 -40.28
N ILE A 8 -61.89 14.53 -39.71
CA ILE A 8 -60.97 13.55 -39.10
C ILE A 8 -61.79 12.89 -37.99
N SER A 9 -62.09 11.63 -38.17
CA SER A 9 -62.88 10.85 -37.17
C SER A 9 -62.12 10.87 -35.87
N LYS A 10 -62.76 11.14 -34.73
CA LYS A 10 -62.16 11.07 -33.36
C LYS A 10 -61.43 9.75 -33.14
N ARG A 11 -61.87 8.70 -33.80
CA ARG A 11 -61.26 7.37 -33.80
C ARG A 11 -59.88 7.32 -34.45
N SER A 12 -59.71 8.05 -35.55
CA SER A 12 -58.41 8.17 -36.24
C SER A 12 -57.38 8.95 -35.39
N VAL A 13 -57.81 10.05 -34.77
CA VAL A 13 -56.97 10.81 -33.85
C VAL A 13 -56.50 9.99 -32.67
N PHE A 14 -57.40 9.21 -32.10
CA PHE A 14 -57.09 8.30 -30.97
C PHE A 14 -56.09 7.23 -31.41
N ILE A 15 -56.24 6.60 -32.57
CA ILE A 15 -55.33 5.58 -33.08
C ILE A 15 -53.92 6.17 -33.30
N PHE A 16 -53.81 7.33 -33.90
CA PHE A 16 -52.51 8.02 -34.11
C PHE A 16 -51.83 8.39 -32.79
N SER A 17 -52.63 8.85 -31.80
CA SER A 17 -52.11 9.15 -30.46
C SER A 17 -51.54 7.92 -29.76
N VAL A 18 -52.21 6.77 -29.84
CA VAL A 18 -51.72 5.51 -29.25
C VAL A 18 -50.47 5.02 -29.94
N ILE A 19 -50.40 5.07 -31.29
CA ILE A 19 -49.22 4.66 -32.04
C ILE A 19 -48.02 5.57 -31.68
N PHE A 20 -48.23 6.88 -31.60
CA PHE A 20 -47.19 7.84 -31.20
C PHE A 20 -46.65 7.56 -29.79
N LEU A 21 -47.51 7.25 -28.85
CA LEU A 21 -47.18 6.90 -27.49
C LEU A 21 -46.35 5.62 -27.40
N ILE A 22 -46.71 4.60 -28.21
CA ILE A 22 -45.93 3.35 -28.30
C ILE A 22 -44.53 3.60 -28.86
N ILE A 23 -44.42 4.45 -29.89
CA ILE A 23 -43.09 4.78 -30.47
C ILE A 23 -42.20 5.52 -29.45
N ILE A 24 -42.75 6.49 -28.71
CA ILE A 24 -42.02 7.19 -27.66
C ILE A 24 -41.58 6.21 -26.57
N PHE A 25 -42.49 5.33 -26.11
CA PHE A 25 -42.13 4.34 -25.11
C PHE A 25 -41.03 3.40 -25.56
N ALA A 26 -41.12 2.91 -26.81
CA ALA A 26 -40.11 2.03 -27.37
C ALA A 26 -38.73 2.74 -27.49
N THR A 27 -38.70 3.97 -27.92
CA THR A 27 -37.44 4.74 -28.04
C THR A 27 -36.79 5.03 -26.68
N VAL A 28 -37.61 5.38 -25.68
CA VAL A 28 -37.14 5.59 -24.30
C VAL A 28 -36.58 4.29 -23.71
N MET A 29 -37.30 3.18 -23.89
CA MET A 29 -36.87 1.89 -23.37
C MET A 29 -35.56 1.39 -24.04
N LEU A 30 -35.44 1.53 -25.35
CA LEU A 30 -34.21 1.20 -26.07
C LEU A 30 -33.02 2.07 -25.63
N SER A 31 -33.24 3.36 -25.44
CA SER A 31 -32.24 4.29 -24.93
C SER A 31 -31.80 3.92 -23.52
N TYR A 32 -32.74 3.59 -22.65
CA TYR A 32 -32.45 3.17 -21.29
C TYR A 32 -31.58 1.90 -21.22
N ILE A 33 -31.97 0.85 -21.97
CA ILE A 33 -31.23 -0.42 -22.01
C ILE A 33 -29.80 -0.18 -22.58
N SER A 34 -29.67 0.58 -23.65
CA SER A 34 -28.38 0.90 -24.25
C SER A 34 -27.47 1.69 -23.29
N THR A 35 -28.03 2.69 -22.60
CA THR A 35 -27.29 3.52 -21.66
C THR A 35 -26.89 2.75 -20.41
N ALA A 36 -27.80 1.95 -19.85
CA ALA A 36 -27.51 1.11 -18.69
C ALA A 36 -26.40 0.07 -18.99
N GLY A 37 -26.44 -0.53 -20.16
CA GLY A 37 -25.37 -1.46 -20.59
C GLY A 37 -24.00 -0.79 -20.73
N ARG A 38 -23.94 0.37 -21.36
CA ARG A 38 -22.70 1.14 -21.52
C ARG A 38 -22.14 1.60 -20.19
N LEU A 39 -23.01 2.13 -19.32
CA LEU A 39 -22.60 2.61 -18.00
C LEU A 39 -22.01 1.49 -17.16
N ASN A 40 -22.60 0.31 -17.16
CA ASN A 40 -22.10 -0.83 -16.42
C ASN A 40 -20.72 -1.29 -16.92
N THR A 41 -20.51 -1.33 -18.24
CA THR A 41 -19.21 -1.67 -18.84
C THR A 41 -18.16 -0.62 -18.50
N GLU A 42 -18.49 0.66 -18.65
CA GLU A 42 -17.58 1.78 -18.36
C GLU A 42 -17.16 1.83 -16.88
N LEU A 43 -18.11 1.60 -15.97
CA LEU A 43 -17.82 1.52 -14.53
C LEU A 43 -16.92 0.31 -14.22
N THR A 44 -17.17 -0.83 -14.84
CA THR A 44 -16.34 -2.02 -14.65
C THR A 44 -14.91 -1.79 -15.15
N ASP A 45 -14.74 -1.26 -16.35
CA ASP A 45 -13.44 -0.98 -16.94
C ASP A 45 -12.66 0.08 -16.15
N THR A 46 -13.37 1.11 -15.67
CA THR A 46 -12.80 2.15 -14.82
C THR A 46 -12.32 1.56 -13.49
N ASN A 47 -13.13 0.73 -12.85
CA ASN A 47 -12.78 0.08 -11.58
C ASN A 47 -11.58 -0.87 -11.74
N ILE A 48 -11.54 -1.67 -12.81
CA ILE A 48 -10.40 -2.55 -13.11
C ILE A 48 -9.13 -1.71 -13.35
N THR A 49 -9.23 -0.62 -14.08
CA THR A 49 -8.11 0.28 -14.35
C THR A 49 -7.59 0.92 -13.05
N MET A 50 -8.51 1.37 -12.20
CA MET A 50 -8.18 1.94 -10.90
C MET A 50 -7.49 0.92 -9.98
N LEU A 51 -7.99 -0.31 -9.91
CA LEU A 51 -7.37 -1.41 -9.16
C LEU A 51 -5.96 -1.71 -9.66
N LYS A 52 -5.75 -1.80 -10.98
CA LYS A 52 -4.43 -1.99 -11.57
C LYS A 52 -3.47 -0.84 -11.21
N HIS A 53 -3.97 0.39 -11.20
CA HIS A 53 -3.18 1.54 -10.81
C HIS A 53 -2.77 1.48 -9.33
N ILE A 54 -3.71 1.15 -8.44
CA ILE A 54 -3.43 0.97 -7.00
C ILE A 54 -2.39 -0.13 -6.78
N MET A 55 -2.55 -1.29 -7.41
CA MET A 55 -1.58 -2.39 -7.32
C MET A 55 -0.19 -1.95 -7.79
N ARG A 56 -0.10 -1.29 -8.95
CA ARG A 56 1.18 -0.79 -9.47
C ARG A 56 1.83 0.24 -8.54
N THR A 57 1.04 1.13 -7.95
CA THR A 57 1.55 2.10 -6.98
C THR A 57 2.08 1.41 -5.73
N ALA A 58 1.36 0.43 -5.20
CA ALA A 58 1.81 -0.37 -4.08
C ALA A 58 3.12 -1.12 -4.40
N ASP A 59 3.21 -1.77 -5.57
CA ASP A 59 4.42 -2.47 -6.00
C ASP A 59 5.62 -1.51 -6.11
N MET A 60 5.42 -0.30 -6.64
CA MET A 60 6.49 0.70 -6.71
C MET A 60 6.97 1.12 -5.32
N GLN A 61 6.04 1.33 -4.37
CA GLN A 61 6.39 1.67 -2.99
C GLN A 61 7.17 0.55 -2.30
N LEU A 62 6.75 -0.70 -2.48
CA LEU A 62 7.48 -1.85 -1.94
C LEU A 62 8.88 -1.99 -2.54
N GLN A 63 9.04 -1.73 -3.83
CA GLN A 63 10.36 -1.71 -4.49
C GLN A 63 11.24 -0.58 -4.00
N GLU A 64 10.68 0.57 -3.69
CA GLU A 64 11.42 1.70 -3.13
C GLU A 64 11.95 1.37 -1.73
N ILE A 65 11.11 0.79 -0.86
CA ILE A 65 11.53 0.30 0.46
C ILE A 65 12.66 -0.73 0.33
N ASP A 66 12.55 -1.67 -0.59
CA ASP A 66 13.62 -2.68 -0.81
C ASP A 66 14.93 -2.04 -1.25
N ARG A 67 14.88 -1.01 -2.10
CA ARG A 67 16.05 -0.25 -2.55
C ARG A 67 16.73 0.51 -1.40
N GLU A 68 15.95 1.16 -0.54
CA GLU A 68 16.46 1.83 0.65
C GLU A 68 17.16 0.84 1.59
N MET A 69 16.57 -0.34 1.80
CA MET A 69 17.19 -1.40 2.60
C MET A 69 18.51 -1.90 1.98
N ILE A 70 18.58 -2.08 0.66
CA ILE A 70 19.81 -2.45 -0.03
C ILE A 70 20.88 -1.35 0.15
N GLY A 71 20.50 -0.09 0.04
CA GLY A 71 21.39 1.05 0.27
C GLY A 71 21.97 1.03 1.68
N LEU A 72 21.14 0.78 2.69
CA LEU A 72 21.56 0.73 4.09
C LEU A 72 22.48 -0.47 4.37
N ILE A 73 22.17 -1.65 3.82
CA ILE A 73 23.00 -2.85 3.97
C ILE A 73 24.41 -2.65 3.37
N ASN A 74 24.50 -1.98 2.23
CA ASN A 74 25.79 -1.72 1.56
C ASN A 74 26.55 -0.52 2.13
N ASP A 75 26.05 0.09 3.19
CA ASP A 75 26.69 1.21 3.84
C ASP A 75 27.94 0.77 4.61
N PRO A 76 29.08 1.47 4.49
CA PRO A 76 30.32 1.12 5.22
C PRO A 76 30.12 1.12 6.74
N ASP A 77 29.28 2.00 7.29
CA ASP A 77 29.03 2.10 8.72
C ASP A 77 28.28 0.85 9.24
N MET A 78 27.53 0.16 8.36
CA MET A 78 26.87 -1.09 8.66
C MET A 78 27.85 -2.21 9.02
N CYS A 79 29.00 -2.29 8.32
CA CYS A 79 30.04 -3.26 8.64
C CYS A 79 30.58 -3.06 10.06
N VAL A 80 30.75 -1.80 10.48
CA VAL A 80 31.20 -1.48 11.84
C VAL A 80 30.16 -1.95 12.87
N PHE A 81 28.88 -1.67 12.64
CA PHE A 81 27.79 -2.13 13.52
C PHE A 81 27.71 -3.66 13.57
N MET A 82 27.94 -4.35 12.47
CA MET A 82 27.80 -5.81 12.42
C MET A 82 28.96 -6.57 13.07
N TYR A 83 30.19 -6.08 12.93
CA TYR A 83 31.40 -6.86 13.23
C TYR A 83 32.32 -6.24 14.28
N GLU A 84 32.19 -4.94 14.60
CA GLU A 84 33.04 -4.26 15.55
C GLU A 84 32.28 -3.92 16.85
N SER A 85 33.03 -3.68 17.94
CA SER A 85 32.47 -3.25 19.21
C SER A 85 33.15 -1.95 19.67
N TYR A 86 32.58 -1.30 20.67
CA TYR A 86 33.18 -0.13 21.30
C TYR A 86 34.62 -0.40 21.80
N GLU A 87 34.85 -1.59 22.32
CA GLU A 87 36.19 -2.00 22.84
C GLU A 87 37.22 -2.15 21.73
N SER A 88 36.79 -2.51 20.52
CA SER A 88 37.67 -2.72 19.36
C SER A 88 37.86 -1.47 18.51
N ASN A 89 36.94 -0.50 18.58
CA ASN A 89 36.99 0.70 17.74
C ASN A 89 36.57 1.96 18.50
N SER A 90 37.51 2.87 18.74
CA SER A 90 37.24 4.14 19.44
C SER A 90 36.29 5.07 18.71
N LEU A 91 36.10 4.90 17.39
CA LEU A 91 35.15 5.66 16.58
C LEU A 91 33.80 4.98 16.45
N TYR A 92 33.58 3.84 17.11
CA TYR A 92 32.35 3.06 17.03
C TYR A 92 31.09 3.94 17.20
N TYR A 93 31.07 4.79 18.22
CA TYR A 93 29.91 5.68 18.45
C TYR A 93 29.66 6.66 17.31
N VAL A 94 30.71 7.13 16.64
CA VAL A 94 30.57 8.04 15.49
C VAL A 94 29.88 7.32 14.34
N TYR A 95 30.27 6.08 14.06
CA TYR A 95 29.65 5.25 13.02
C TYR A 95 28.20 4.94 13.35
N ILE A 96 27.91 4.58 14.61
CA ILE A 96 26.53 4.33 15.07
C ILE A 96 25.66 5.59 14.94
N GLN A 97 26.17 6.77 15.32
CA GLN A 97 25.40 8.02 15.16
C GLN A 97 25.10 8.35 13.69
N ARG A 98 26.05 8.11 12.78
CA ARG A 98 25.82 8.27 11.35
C ARG A 98 24.75 7.28 10.84
N LEU A 99 24.82 6.05 11.30
CA LEU A 99 23.84 5.01 10.92
C LEU A 99 22.44 5.35 11.42
N LEU A 100 22.32 5.84 12.66
CA LEU A 100 21.07 6.36 13.22
C LEU A 100 20.51 7.52 12.39
N GLY A 101 21.36 8.45 11.95
CA GLY A 101 20.97 9.53 11.06
C GLY A 101 20.39 9.00 9.75
N LYS A 102 21.02 8.01 9.14
CA LYS A 102 20.52 7.38 7.89
C LYS A 102 19.17 6.66 8.09
N ILE A 103 19.00 5.95 9.20
CA ILE A 103 17.72 5.34 9.57
C ILE A 103 16.63 6.41 9.69
N HIS A 104 16.94 7.49 10.38
CA HIS A 104 16.02 8.61 10.55
C HIS A 104 15.64 9.25 9.20
N ASP A 105 16.63 9.47 8.32
CA ASP A 105 16.40 10.03 6.99
C ASP A 105 15.49 9.13 6.14
N ILE A 106 15.68 7.81 6.16
CA ILE A 106 14.82 6.84 5.47
C ILE A 106 13.37 6.95 5.96
N GLN A 107 13.15 7.00 7.26
CA GLN A 107 11.81 7.12 7.83
C GLN A 107 11.18 8.49 7.55
N PHE A 108 11.96 9.55 7.62
CA PHE A 108 11.48 10.91 7.34
C PHE A 108 11.09 11.09 5.87
N THR A 109 11.86 10.50 4.97
CA THR A 109 11.61 10.60 3.52
C THR A 109 10.44 9.74 3.07
N ASN A 110 10.23 8.59 3.71
CA ASN A 110 9.18 7.63 3.34
C ASN A 110 8.20 7.39 4.49
N SER A 111 7.08 8.10 4.47
CA SER A 111 6.03 8.02 5.50
C SER A 111 5.36 6.63 5.63
N ASN A 112 5.59 5.73 4.68
CA ASN A 112 5.09 4.35 4.75
C ASN A 112 6.00 3.44 5.59
N ILE A 113 7.22 3.89 5.92
CA ILE A 113 8.13 3.16 6.78
C ILE A 113 7.88 3.58 8.24
N TYR A 114 7.33 2.66 9.02
CA TYR A 114 7.07 2.91 10.43
C TYR A 114 8.33 2.87 11.29
N SER A 115 9.17 1.86 11.08
CA SER A 115 10.43 1.68 11.80
C SER A 115 11.42 0.84 11.01
N VAL A 116 12.70 1.09 11.21
CA VAL A 116 13.81 0.32 10.66
C VAL A 116 14.60 -0.27 11.80
N TYR A 117 14.83 -1.58 11.77
CA TYR A 117 15.62 -2.31 12.76
C TYR A 117 16.88 -2.89 12.09
N LEU A 118 18.02 -2.59 12.65
CA LEU A 118 19.28 -3.24 12.29
C LEU A 118 19.66 -4.21 13.41
N TYR A 119 19.80 -5.47 13.09
CA TYR A 119 20.13 -6.51 14.05
C TYR A 119 21.50 -7.12 13.76
N SER A 120 22.43 -7.03 14.72
CA SER A 120 23.69 -7.73 14.70
C SER A 120 23.60 -9.02 15.50
N ALA A 121 23.63 -10.16 14.81
CA ALA A 121 23.60 -11.48 15.45
C ALA A 121 24.86 -11.73 16.28
N GLY A 122 26.03 -11.22 15.84
CA GLY A 122 27.30 -11.37 16.55
C GLY A 122 27.34 -10.61 17.87
N GLN A 123 26.79 -9.40 17.89
CA GLN A 123 26.76 -8.54 19.08
C GLN A 123 25.47 -8.72 19.91
N LYS A 124 24.45 -9.39 19.37
CA LYS A 124 23.10 -9.49 19.95
C LYS A 124 22.49 -8.14 20.28
N LYS A 125 22.70 -7.17 19.36
CA LYS A 125 22.21 -5.80 19.49
C LYS A 125 21.27 -5.46 18.37
N ILE A 126 20.28 -4.64 18.71
CA ILE A 126 19.34 -4.07 17.75
C ILE A 126 19.48 -2.55 17.80
N LEU A 127 19.62 -1.94 16.62
CA LEU A 127 19.63 -0.50 16.45
C LEU A 127 18.34 -0.09 15.74
N THR A 128 17.66 0.92 16.30
CA THR A 128 16.44 1.50 15.72
C THR A 128 16.63 3.00 15.54
N ASP A 129 15.66 3.67 14.94
CA ASP A 129 15.61 5.14 14.87
C ASP A 129 15.65 5.85 16.23
N LYS A 130 15.23 5.16 17.30
CA LYS A 130 15.10 5.73 18.65
C LYS A 130 16.33 5.47 19.54
N ALA A 131 16.85 4.24 19.49
CA ALA A 131 17.94 3.82 20.37
C ALA A 131 18.55 2.49 19.93
N GLY A 132 19.68 2.14 20.58
CA GLY A 132 20.23 0.79 20.56
C GLY A 132 19.71 -0.03 21.76
N TYR A 133 19.38 -1.28 21.51
CA TYR A 133 18.86 -2.22 22.51
C TYR A 133 19.68 -3.49 22.53
N ASP A 134 19.82 -4.11 23.68
CA ASP A 134 20.19 -5.51 23.74
C ASP A 134 19.00 -6.37 23.27
N MET A 135 19.29 -7.46 22.56
CA MET A 135 18.24 -8.30 21.98
C MET A 135 17.22 -8.80 23.03
N ASN A 136 17.68 -9.07 24.25
CA ASN A 136 16.83 -9.59 25.32
C ASN A 136 15.83 -8.54 25.85
N ASP A 137 16.14 -7.26 25.69
CA ASP A 137 15.33 -6.15 26.17
C ASP A 137 14.44 -5.55 25.06
N PHE A 138 14.56 -6.08 23.84
CA PHE A 138 13.81 -5.55 22.72
C PHE A 138 12.39 -6.12 22.66
N TYR A 139 11.42 -5.25 22.53
CA TYR A 139 10.00 -5.59 22.64
C TYR A 139 9.43 -6.33 21.41
N ASP A 140 10.05 -6.21 20.24
CA ASP A 140 9.56 -6.75 18.98
C ASP A 140 10.55 -7.80 18.42
N THR A 141 10.41 -9.05 18.83
CA THR A 141 11.28 -10.16 18.40
C THR A 141 10.57 -11.20 17.53
N GLU A 142 9.25 -11.13 17.38
CA GLU A 142 8.43 -12.11 16.64
C GLU A 142 8.88 -12.30 15.18
N TRP A 143 9.38 -11.22 14.55
CA TRP A 143 9.86 -11.30 13.19
C TRP A 143 11.08 -12.21 13.01
N MET A 144 11.91 -12.36 14.04
CA MET A 144 13.13 -13.21 13.97
C MET A 144 12.77 -14.67 13.77
N GLU A 145 11.80 -15.20 14.54
CA GLU A 145 11.34 -16.59 14.42
C GLU A 145 10.70 -16.82 13.04
N LYS A 146 9.86 -15.91 12.60
CA LYS A 146 9.22 -15.97 11.28
C LYS A 146 10.25 -15.93 10.15
N TYR A 147 11.26 -15.08 10.27
CA TYR A 147 12.33 -14.99 9.28
C TYR A 147 13.19 -16.24 9.26
N ALA A 148 13.60 -16.75 10.42
CA ALA A 148 14.41 -17.97 10.53
C ALA A 148 13.75 -19.17 9.85
N SER A 149 12.43 -19.26 9.91
CA SER A 149 11.66 -20.31 9.24
C SER A 149 11.63 -20.19 7.73
N SER A 150 11.83 -18.98 7.19
CA SER A 150 11.69 -18.69 5.75
C SER A 150 12.83 -19.23 4.89
N LYS A 151 14.05 -19.39 5.45
CA LYS A 151 15.29 -19.80 4.77
C LYS A 151 15.64 -18.93 3.53
N LYS A 152 15.21 -17.68 3.49
CA LYS A 152 15.44 -16.76 2.38
C LYS A 152 16.36 -15.62 2.81
N TYR A 153 17.13 -15.06 1.88
CA TYR A 153 17.95 -13.87 2.13
C TYR A 153 17.11 -12.62 2.38
N TYR A 154 15.92 -12.56 1.81
CA TYR A 154 14.93 -11.54 2.13
C TYR A 154 13.53 -12.12 2.04
N THR A 155 12.62 -11.56 2.83
CA THR A 155 11.21 -11.97 2.79
C THR A 155 10.32 -10.85 3.33
N TRP A 156 9.15 -10.70 2.73
CA TRP A 156 8.05 -9.96 3.31
C TRP A 156 7.30 -10.88 4.28
N LEU A 157 7.17 -10.44 5.50
CA LEU A 157 6.38 -11.12 6.52
C LEU A 157 4.95 -10.59 6.47
N ASP A 158 4.00 -11.48 6.69
CA ASP A 158 2.59 -11.14 6.80
C ASP A 158 2.33 -10.11 7.90
N THR A 159 1.16 -9.49 7.83
CA THR A 159 0.73 -8.53 8.85
C THR A 159 0.85 -9.12 10.24
N ARG A 160 1.60 -8.46 11.10
CA ARG A 160 1.81 -8.83 12.49
C ARG A 160 1.46 -7.67 13.42
N ARG A 161 1.08 -8.00 14.63
CA ARG A 161 0.77 -7.01 15.67
C ARG A 161 2.05 -6.69 16.45
N VAL A 162 2.43 -5.42 16.46
CA VAL A 162 3.55 -4.92 17.26
C VAL A 162 2.98 -4.10 18.42
N THR A 163 3.44 -4.39 19.61
CA THR A 163 3.05 -3.67 20.83
C THR A 163 4.24 -2.85 21.31
N GLU A 164 4.12 -1.55 21.26
CA GLU A 164 5.15 -0.62 21.70
C GLU A 164 4.71 0.08 23.00
N ILE A 165 5.62 0.20 23.94
CA ILE A 165 5.36 0.90 25.20
C ILE A 165 6.05 2.28 25.13
N ASN A 166 5.26 3.33 24.96
CA ASN A 166 5.73 4.71 24.93
C ASN A 166 5.18 5.46 26.14
N ASN A 167 6.06 5.97 27.00
CA ASN A 167 5.68 6.74 28.20
C ASN A 167 4.61 6.07 29.08
N GLY A 168 4.68 4.74 29.21
CA GLY A 168 3.71 3.95 30.00
C GLY A 168 2.37 3.71 29.31
N GLN A 169 2.20 4.17 28.06
CA GLN A 169 1.05 3.84 27.23
C GLN A 169 1.41 2.73 26.26
N THR A 170 0.52 1.76 26.15
CA THR A 170 0.66 0.64 25.21
C THR A 170 0.01 1.02 23.89
N ASP A 171 0.80 1.15 22.83
CA ASP A 171 0.33 1.38 21.47
C ASP A 171 0.43 0.06 20.68
N GLN A 172 -0.64 -0.31 19.97
CA GLN A 172 -0.71 -1.51 19.15
C GLN A 172 -0.85 -1.14 17.69
N LYS A 173 0.05 -1.66 16.87
CA LYS A 173 0.05 -1.42 15.41
C LYS A 173 0.08 -2.73 14.65
N TYR A 174 -0.52 -2.70 13.46
CA TYR A 174 -0.47 -3.81 12.52
C TYR A 174 0.49 -3.42 11.39
N LEU A 175 1.60 -4.15 11.27
CA LEU A 175 2.69 -3.85 10.37
C LEU A 175 2.99 -5.03 9.45
N ILE A 176 3.30 -4.73 8.19
CA ILE A 176 3.96 -5.64 7.26
C ILE A 176 5.47 -5.38 7.40
N SER A 177 6.28 -6.42 7.43
CA SER A 177 7.72 -6.26 7.64
C SER A 177 8.52 -6.86 6.50
N LEU A 178 9.47 -6.09 5.95
CA LEU A 178 10.52 -6.63 5.11
C LEU A 178 11.70 -7.01 5.99
N VAL A 179 12.15 -8.24 5.92
CA VAL A 179 13.37 -8.70 6.58
C VAL A 179 14.39 -9.10 5.52
N ARG A 180 15.61 -8.58 5.66
CA ARG A 180 16.72 -8.85 4.75
C ARG A 180 17.97 -9.19 5.54
N ALA A 181 18.64 -10.30 5.17
CA ALA A 181 19.96 -10.64 5.71
C ALA A 181 21.07 -9.92 4.96
N TYR A 182 22.16 -9.68 5.69
CA TYR A 182 23.43 -9.19 5.18
C TYR A 182 24.40 -10.35 4.98
#